data_f43c9110e1c133aa55f39f087243b6b0
#
_entry.id   f43c9110e1c133aa55f39f087243b6b0
#
_cell.length_a   1.000
_cell.length_b   1.000
_cell.length_c   1.000
_cell.angle_alpha   90.00
_cell.angle_beta   90.00
_cell.angle_gamma   90.00
#
_symmetry.space_group_name_H-M   'P 1'
#
loop_
_entity.id
_entity.type
_entity.pdbx_description
1 polymer ?
#
loop_
_entity_poly.entity_id
_entity_poly.type
_entity_poly.pdbx_seq_one_letter_code
_entity_poly.pdbx_strand_id
1 'polypeptide(L)'
;RSEAPDDLVPQFEYIRKSVLAFNLPTVELTNYEADDLIATYVKKILEKGAKVTIVSSDKDLMQLYRKNVRIYDPMKNKFISEDDIHNKFGVDSSKVIDVQALAGDSSDNVPGVPGIGVKTAAELIKKYGSLEKLLNSAHEIKQNKRRETLLENKDKAVISKKLVTLKNDAPIIRDLEEFKLKEIDK
;
A
#
# COMPACT_ATOMS: atom_id res chain seq x y z
N ARG A 1 6.17 -8.58 14.64
CA ARG A 1 4.79 -9.12 14.64
C ARG A 1 4.72 -10.27 15.63
N SER A 2 3.63 -10.41 16.40
CA SER A 2 3.36 -11.62 17.18
C SER A 2 3.22 -12.81 16.23
N GLU A 3 3.63 -13.99 16.67
CA GLU A 3 3.37 -15.23 15.93
C GLU A 3 1.87 -15.46 15.77
N ALA A 4 1.50 -16.12 14.68
CA ALA A 4 0.10 -16.47 14.46
C ALA A 4 -0.35 -17.45 15.55
N PRO A 5 -1.61 -17.36 16.04
CA PRO A 5 -2.13 -18.32 17.00
C PRO A 5 -1.98 -19.77 16.51
N ASP A 6 -1.66 -20.70 17.41
CA ASP A 6 -1.38 -22.10 17.08
C ASP A 6 -2.56 -22.80 16.38
N ASP A 7 -3.77 -22.37 16.68
CA ASP A 7 -5.02 -22.90 16.05
C ASP A 7 -5.29 -22.30 14.66
N LEU A 8 -4.66 -21.19 14.32
CA LEU A 8 -4.77 -20.56 12.99
C LEU A 8 -3.84 -21.19 11.96
N VAL A 9 -2.62 -21.55 12.37
CA VAL A 9 -1.59 -22.06 11.45
C VAL A 9 -2.07 -23.25 10.60
N PRO A 10 -2.73 -24.30 11.17
CA PRO A 10 -3.27 -25.43 10.39
C PRO A 10 -4.38 -25.01 9.42
N GLN A 11 -5.07 -23.90 9.67
CA GLN A 11 -6.18 -23.43 8.82
C GLN A 11 -5.71 -22.85 7.49
N PHE A 12 -4.46 -22.38 7.38
CA PHE A 12 -3.94 -21.83 6.12
C PHE A 12 -4.01 -22.84 4.96
N GLU A 13 -3.75 -24.11 5.24
CA GLU A 13 -3.87 -25.16 4.23
C GLU A 13 -5.34 -25.36 3.78
N TYR A 14 -6.27 -25.33 4.72
CA TYR A 14 -7.70 -25.46 4.40
C TYR A 14 -8.24 -24.25 3.64
N ILE A 15 -7.76 -23.03 3.95
CA ILE A 15 -8.10 -21.82 3.20
C ILE A 15 -7.68 -21.99 1.73
N ARG A 16 -6.44 -22.42 1.48
CA ARG A 16 -5.96 -22.66 0.11
C ARG A 16 -6.76 -23.71 -0.62
N LYS A 17 -7.04 -24.85 0.04
CA LYS A 17 -7.86 -25.93 -0.53
C LYS A 17 -9.28 -25.46 -0.85
N SER A 18 -9.89 -24.65 0.03
CA SER A 18 -11.23 -24.11 -0.18
C SER A 18 -11.27 -23.18 -1.40
N VAL A 19 -10.31 -22.28 -1.54
CA VAL A 19 -10.24 -21.36 -2.70
C VAL A 19 -10.13 -22.15 -4.00
N LEU A 20 -9.29 -23.20 -4.03
CA LEU A 20 -9.15 -24.07 -5.20
C LEU A 20 -10.44 -24.86 -5.49
N ALA A 21 -11.12 -25.38 -4.44
CA ALA A 21 -12.39 -26.11 -4.60
C ALA A 21 -13.52 -25.22 -5.15
N PHE A 22 -13.48 -23.91 -4.87
CA PHE A 22 -14.39 -22.94 -5.46
C PHE A 22 -13.98 -22.48 -6.88
N ASN A 23 -12.98 -23.11 -7.49
CA ASN A 23 -12.42 -22.70 -8.79
C ASN A 23 -12.01 -21.22 -8.86
N LEU A 24 -11.61 -20.62 -7.73
CA LEU A 24 -11.15 -19.25 -7.69
C LEU A 24 -9.65 -19.20 -8.07
N PRO A 25 -9.28 -18.36 -9.04
CA PRO A 25 -7.87 -18.21 -9.42
C PRO A 25 -7.05 -17.61 -8.26
N THR A 26 -5.91 -18.23 -7.98
CA THR A 26 -4.98 -17.78 -6.93
C THR A 26 -3.63 -17.45 -7.54
N VAL A 27 -2.91 -16.52 -6.92
CA VAL A 27 -1.53 -16.17 -7.27
C VAL A 27 -0.71 -16.12 -5.99
N GLU A 28 0.35 -16.92 -5.95
CA GLU A 28 1.39 -16.87 -4.92
C GLU A 28 2.75 -16.82 -5.61
N LEU A 29 3.66 -16.00 -5.13
CA LEU A 29 5.02 -15.91 -5.67
C LEU A 29 6.02 -15.73 -4.53
N THR A 30 7.02 -16.61 -4.48
CA THR A 30 8.07 -16.55 -3.46
C THR A 30 8.82 -15.20 -3.54
N ASN A 31 9.12 -14.61 -2.40
CA ASN A 31 9.80 -13.32 -2.24
C ASN A 31 8.97 -12.07 -2.64
N TYR A 32 7.68 -12.22 -2.88
CA TYR A 32 6.74 -11.11 -3.07
C TYR A 32 5.60 -11.20 -2.08
N GLU A 33 5.18 -10.05 -1.57
CA GLU A 33 3.98 -9.96 -0.75
C GLU A 33 2.71 -9.93 -1.64
N ALA A 34 1.57 -10.27 -1.07
CA ALA A 34 0.30 -10.23 -1.80
C ALA A 34 0.03 -8.86 -2.40
N ASP A 35 0.39 -7.79 -1.69
CA ASP A 35 0.18 -6.41 -2.10
C ASP A 35 1.03 -6.02 -3.32
N ASP A 36 2.26 -6.55 -3.43
CA ASP A 36 3.11 -6.39 -4.62
C ASP A 36 2.46 -7.06 -5.85
N LEU A 37 1.89 -8.26 -5.66
CA LEU A 37 1.18 -8.97 -6.71
C LEU A 37 -0.08 -8.21 -7.14
N ILE A 38 -0.86 -7.71 -6.17
CA ILE A 38 -2.03 -6.86 -6.42
C ILE A 38 -1.61 -5.63 -7.22
N ALA A 39 -0.57 -4.91 -6.79
CA ALA A 39 -0.08 -3.72 -7.48
C ALA A 39 0.38 -4.02 -8.91
N THR A 40 1.06 -5.16 -9.12
CA THR A 40 1.52 -5.60 -10.42
C THR A 40 0.35 -5.92 -11.35
N TYR A 41 -0.65 -6.68 -10.88
CA TYR A 41 -1.83 -6.98 -11.67
C TYR A 41 -2.72 -5.76 -11.93
N VAL A 42 -2.85 -4.84 -10.96
CA VAL A 42 -3.53 -3.55 -11.17
C VAL A 42 -2.89 -2.80 -12.34
N LYS A 43 -1.57 -2.66 -12.35
CA LYS A 43 -0.86 -2.01 -13.46
C LYS A 43 -1.15 -2.71 -14.80
N LYS A 44 -1.02 -4.02 -14.85
CA LYS A 44 -1.26 -4.83 -16.06
C LYS A 44 -2.68 -4.70 -16.61
N ILE A 45 -3.68 -4.68 -15.70
CA ILE A 45 -5.08 -4.53 -16.07
C ILE A 45 -5.36 -3.13 -16.61
N LEU A 46 -4.79 -2.10 -15.98
CA LEU A 46 -4.93 -0.71 -16.45
C LEU A 46 -4.28 -0.48 -17.81
N GLU A 47 -3.14 -1.12 -18.11
CA GLU A 47 -2.50 -1.08 -19.43
C GLU A 47 -3.42 -1.62 -20.55
N LYS A 48 -4.33 -2.55 -20.20
CA LYS A 48 -5.37 -3.05 -21.12
C LYS A 48 -6.65 -2.20 -21.13
N GLY A 49 -6.67 -1.07 -20.43
CA GLY A 49 -7.81 -0.16 -20.36
C GLY A 49 -9.00 -0.65 -19.51
N ALA A 50 -8.82 -1.72 -18.76
CA ALA A 50 -9.86 -2.29 -17.92
C ALA A 50 -9.96 -1.60 -16.54
N LYS A 51 -11.02 -1.93 -15.79
CA LYS A 51 -11.26 -1.41 -14.42
C LYS A 51 -10.90 -2.48 -13.39
N VAL A 52 -10.44 -2.04 -12.23
CA VAL A 52 -10.07 -2.89 -11.11
C VAL A 52 -10.93 -2.58 -9.88
N THR A 53 -11.37 -3.60 -9.18
CA THR A 53 -11.88 -3.48 -7.80
C THR A 53 -10.97 -4.31 -6.91
N ILE A 54 -10.27 -3.64 -5.99
CA ILE A 54 -9.50 -4.28 -4.93
C ILE A 54 -10.44 -4.49 -3.74
N VAL A 55 -10.50 -5.70 -3.20
CA VAL A 55 -11.28 -6.01 -1.98
C VAL A 55 -10.28 -6.22 -0.85
N SER A 56 -10.12 -5.21 -0.01
CA SER A 56 -9.19 -5.25 1.13
C SER A 56 -9.49 -4.14 2.13
N SER A 57 -9.21 -4.39 3.41
CA SER A 57 -9.20 -3.39 4.47
C SER A 57 -7.81 -2.78 4.71
N ASP A 58 -6.81 -3.22 3.93
CA ASP A 58 -5.44 -2.76 4.09
C ASP A 58 -5.27 -1.33 3.58
N LYS A 59 -4.72 -0.49 4.45
CA LYS A 59 -4.46 0.93 4.15
C LYS A 59 -3.39 1.14 3.09
N ASP A 60 -2.45 0.20 2.96
CA ASP A 60 -1.30 0.35 2.08
C ASP A 60 -1.71 0.23 0.62
N LEU A 61 -2.78 -0.50 0.33
CA LEU A 61 -3.39 -0.56 -0.99
C LEU A 61 -4.07 0.76 -1.41
N MET A 62 -4.29 1.71 -0.48
CA MET A 62 -4.83 3.03 -0.83
C MET A 62 -3.92 3.83 -1.77
N GLN A 63 -2.62 3.54 -1.81
CA GLN A 63 -1.70 4.11 -2.80
C GLN A 63 -2.04 3.72 -4.25
N LEU A 64 -2.82 2.66 -4.45
CA LEU A 64 -3.24 2.20 -5.77
C LEU A 64 -4.54 2.87 -6.26
N TYR A 65 -5.24 3.59 -5.37
CA TYR A 65 -6.49 4.27 -5.72
C TYR A 65 -6.26 5.33 -6.79
N ARG A 66 -7.01 5.23 -7.89
CA ARG A 66 -6.97 6.16 -9.02
C ARG A 66 -8.16 5.93 -9.96
N LYS A 67 -8.26 6.72 -11.04
CA LYS A 67 -9.23 6.46 -12.10
C LYS A 67 -9.15 5.00 -12.56
N ASN A 68 -10.28 4.34 -12.64
CA ASN A 68 -10.43 2.91 -12.98
C ASN A 68 -9.92 1.91 -11.92
N VAL A 69 -9.45 2.35 -10.76
CA VAL A 69 -9.17 1.50 -9.60
C VAL A 69 -10.00 1.97 -8.42
N ARG A 70 -10.82 1.10 -7.88
CA ARG A 70 -11.57 1.35 -6.66
C ARG A 70 -11.26 0.29 -5.61
N ILE A 71 -11.40 0.64 -4.36
CA ILE A 71 -11.12 -0.24 -3.22
C ILE A 71 -12.41 -0.42 -2.44
N TYR A 72 -12.78 -1.67 -2.19
CA TYR A 72 -13.89 -2.02 -1.32
C TYR A 72 -13.36 -2.58 0.00
N ASP A 73 -13.72 -1.94 1.11
CA ASP A 73 -13.36 -2.38 2.46
C ASP A 73 -14.49 -3.29 3.00
N PRO A 74 -14.28 -4.62 3.06
CA PRO A 74 -15.30 -5.55 3.50
C PRO A 74 -15.61 -5.44 4.99
N MET A 75 -14.68 -4.96 5.82
CA MET A 75 -14.90 -4.77 7.25
C MET A 75 -15.82 -3.59 7.54
N LYS A 76 -15.77 -2.57 6.70
CA LYS A 76 -16.64 -1.39 6.80
C LYS A 76 -17.84 -1.45 5.85
N ASN A 77 -17.90 -2.48 5.00
CA ASN A 77 -18.94 -2.69 4.00
C ASN A 77 -19.13 -1.46 3.09
N LYS A 78 -18.02 -0.86 2.63
CA LYS A 78 -18.08 0.35 1.78
C LYS A 78 -16.93 0.45 0.78
N PHE A 79 -17.16 1.18 -0.30
CA PHE A 79 -16.08 1.63 -1.17
C PHE A 79 -15.31 2.78 -0.51
N ILE A 80 -13.99 2.71 -0.59
CA ILE A 80 -13.10 3.79 -0.15
C ILE A 80 -13.15 4.91 -1.18
N SER A 81 -13.39 6.12 -0.73
CA SER A 81 -13.37 7.35 -1.52
C SER A 81 -12.03 8.09 -1.40
N GLU A 82 -11.81 9.06 -2.27
CA GLU A 82 -10.67 9.99 -2.12
C GLU A 82 -10.76 10.77 -0.80
N ASP A 83 -11.99 11.12 -0.36
CA ASP A 83 -12.20 11.77 0.96
C ASP A 83 -11.80 10.87 2.12
N ASP A 84 -12.05 9.55 2.04
CA ASP A 84 -11.59 8.61 3.07
C ASP A 84 -10.06 8.58 3.15
N ILE A 85 -9.39 8.59 2.01
CA ILE A 85 -7.93 8.64 1.91
C ILE A 85 -7.41 9.96 2.47
N HIS A 86 -8.02 11.06 2.07
CA HIS A 86 -7.68 12.39 2.57
C HIS A 86 -7.89 12.51 4.09
N ASN A 87 -8.98 11.97 4.63
CA ASN A 87 -9.23 11.94 6.08
C ASN A 87 -8.18 11.11 6.83
N LYS A 88 -7.69 10.03 6.21
CA LYS A 88 -6.69 9.15 6.84
C LYS A 88 -5.27 9.69 6.75
N PHE A 89 -4.87 10.14 5.58
CA PHE A 89 -3.48 10.54 5.29
C PHE A 89 -3.27 12.05 5.17
N GLY A 90 -4.35 12.84 5.12
CA GLY A 90 -4.31 14.29 4.95
C GLY A 90 -3.92 14.75 3.53
N VAL A 91 -3.84 13.83 2.56
CA VAL A 91 -3.43 14.08 1.17
C VAL A 91 -4.23 13.21 0.22
N ASP A 92 -4.17 13.50 -1.07
CA ASP A 92 -4.73 12.65 -2.12
C ASP A 92 -3.93 11.34 -2.26
N SER A 93 -4.55 10.32 -2.86
CA SER A 93 -3.98 8.98 -3.07
C SER A 93 -2.58 9.00 -3.69
N SER A 94 -2.32 9.94 -4.61
CA SER A 94 -1.01 10.10 -5.27
C SER A 94 0.15 10.51 -4.33
N LYS A 95 -0.15 10.93 -3.10
CA LYS A 95 0.81 11.40 -2.08
C LYS A 95 0.90 10.52 -0.85
N VAL A 96 0.09 9.46 -0.80
CA VAL A 96 0.05 8.55 0.35
C VAL A 96 1.43 7.97 0.68
N ILE A 97 2.17 7.52 -0.33
CA ILE A 97 3.53 6.97 -0.17
C ILE A 97 4.46 7.97 0.53
N ASP A 98 4.45 9.23 0.10
CA ASP A 98 5.32 10.26 0.66
C ASP A 98 4.97 10.58 2.12
N VAL A 99 3.68 10.57 2.45
CA VAL A 99 3.22 10.76 3.84
C VAL A 99 3.61 9.57 4.72
N GLN A 100 3.39 8.35 4.26
CA GLN A 100 3.79 7.14 5.00
C GLN A 100 5.32 7.06 5.17
N ALA A 101 6.09 7.44 4.16
CA ALA A 101 7.54 7.47 4.25
C ALA A 101 8.06 8.40 5.35
N LEU A 102 7.39 9.53 5.58
CA LEU A 102 7.72 10.46 6.66
C LEU A 102 7.19 10.02 8.01
N ALA A 103 5.92 9.60 8.05
CA ALA A 103 5.25 9.25 9.30
C ALA A 103 5.74 7.90 9.87
N GLY A 104 6.20 7.02 8.98
CA GLY A 104 6.49 5.63 9.33
C GLY A 104 5.23 4.80 9.56
N ASP A 105 5.44 3.53 9.83
CA ASP A 105 4.42 2.58 10.20
C ASP A 105 4.96 1.54 11.18
N SER A 106 4.52 1.59 12.42
CA SER A 106 4.99 0.67 13.47
C SER A 106 4.50 -0.76 13.26
N SER A 107 3.34 -0.97 12.61
CA SER A 107 2.83 -2.31 12.34
C SER A 107 3.67 -3.06 11.31
N ASP A 108 4.29 -2.36 10.39
CA ASP A 108 5.12 -2.91 9.31
C ASP A 108 6.61 -2.60 9.49
N ASN A 109 6.97 -2.12 10.69
CA ASN A 109 8.35 -1.80 11.06
C ASN A 109 9.01 -0.77 10.11
N VAL A 110 8.22 0.16 9.60
CA VAL A 110 8.69 1.28 8.79
C VAL A 110 9.11 2.42 9.70
N PRO A 111 10.39 2.82 9.71
CA PRO A 111 10.91 3.74 10.75
C PRO A 111 10.34 5.16 10.65
N GLY A 112 10.09 5.68 9.46
CA GLY A 112 9.73 7.08 9.27
C GLY A 112 10.78 8.05 9.76
N VAL A 113 10.37 9.30 10.00
CA VAL A 113 11.20 10.36 10.58
C VAL A 113 10.73 10.59 12.02
N PRO A 114 11.59 10.47 13.03
CA PRO A 114 11.21 10.64 14.44
C PRO A 114 10.46 11.95 14.70
N GLY A 115 9.32 11.86 15.40
CA GLY A 115 8.50 13.02 15.75
C GLY A 115 7.68 13.63 14.60
N ILE A 116 7.67 13.00 13.43
CA ILE A 116 6.81 13.37 12.31
C ILE A 116 5.68 12.34 12.18
N GLY A 117 4.50 12.68 12.67
CA GLY A 117 3.30 11.88 12.45
C GLY A 117 2.56 12.27 11.15
N VAL A 118 1.51 11.53 10.82
CA VAL A 118 0.73 11.68 9.56
C VAL A 118 0.31 13.12 9.29
N LYS A 119 -0.20 13.84 10.29
CA LYS A 119 -0.64 15.24 10.13
C LYS A 119 0.50 16.16 9.69
N THR A 120 1.63 16.08 10.37
CA THR A 120 2.82 16.90 10.04
C THR A 120 3.42 16.49 8.70
N ALA A 121 3.45 15.19 8.41
CA ALA A 121 3.89 14.67 7.12
C ALA A 121 3.02 15.22 5.98
N ALA A 122 1.70 15.18 6.13
CA ALA A 122 0.76 15.72 5.14
C ALA A 122 0.96 17.21 4.90
N GLU A 123 1.14 18.02 5.97
CA GLU A 123 1.43 19.46 5.85
C GLU A 123 2.71 19.73 5.05
N LEU A 124 3.77 18.95 5.34
CA LEU A 124 5.04 19.06 4.64
C LEU A 124 4.92 18.65 3.17
N ILE A 125 4.28 17.52 2.88
CA ILE A 125 4.11 17.04 1.52
C ILE A 125 3.20 17.98 0.70
N LYS A 126 2.15 18.54 1.27
CA LYS A 126 1.34 19.58 0.61
C LYS A 126 2.18 20.80 0.26
N LYS A 127 3.05 21.24 1.16
CA LYS A 127 3.87 22.44 0.98
C LYS A 127 4.98 22.25 -0.05
N TYR A 128 5.69 21.12 0.00
CA TYR A 128 6.87 20.87 -0.83
C TYR A 128 6.59 20.02 -2.07
N GLY A 129 5.44 19.35 -2.12
CA GLY A 129 4.96 18.58 -3.27
C GLY A 129 5.37 17.10 -3.28
N SER A 130 6.57 16.75 -2.80
CA SER A 130 7.03 15.36 -2.66
C SER A 130 8.10 15.23 -1.58
N LEU A 131 8.37 13.99 -1.17
CA LEU A 131 9.43 13.68 -0.22
C LEU A 131 10.80 14.18 -0.70
N GLU A 132 11.14 13.94 -1.96
CA GLU A 132 12.42 14.35 -2.53
C GLU A 132 12.60 15.87 -2.49
N LYS A 133 11.57 16.61 -2.91
CA LYS A 133 11.59 18.07 -2.86
C LYS A 133 11.70 18.57 -1.43
N LEU A 134 10.97 17.97 -0.50
CA LEU A 134 11.07 18.29 0.93
C LEU A 134 12.49 18.08 1.46
N LEU A 135 13.09 16.92 1.19
CA LEU A 135 14.44 16.59 1.67
C LEU A 135 15.51 17.52 1.07
N ASN A 136 15.36 17.93 -0.18
CA ASN A 136 16.27 18.87 -0.84
C ASN A 136 16.15 20.29 -0.27
N SER A 137 14.93 20.70 0.12
CA SER A 137 14.64 22.02 0.71
C SER A 137 14.55 22.00 2.24
N ALA A 138 14.98 20.93 2.89
CA ALA A 138 14.85 20.80 4.35
C ALA A 138 15.57 21.92 5.12
N HIS A 139 16.65 22.46 4.57
CA HIS A 139 17.41 23.58 5.14
C HIS A 139 16.60 24.89 5.22
N GLU A 140 15.55 25.05 4.43
CA GLU A 140 14.67 26.24 4.39
C GLU A 140 13.58 26.20 5.47
N ILE A 141 13.44 25.10 6.19
CA ILE A 141 12.40 24.93 7.21
C ILE A 141 12.70 25.86 8.39
N LYS A 142 11.78 26.78 8.66
CA LYS A 142 11.95 27.80 9.71
C LYS A 142 12.04 27.23 11.13
N GLN A 143 11.33 26.11 11.38
CA GLN A 143 11.29 25.44 12.68
C GLN A 143 12.58 24.62 12.88
N ASN A 144 13.50 25.11 13.73
CA ASN A 144 14.83 24.52 13.93
C ASN A 144 14.77 23.02 14.21
N LYS A 145 14.02 22.61 15.23
CA LYS A 145 13.91 21.19 15.61
C LYS A 145 13.47 20.30 14.45
N ARG A 146 12.46 20.72 13.68
CA ARG A 146 11.95 19.95 12.52
C ARG A 146 12.98 19.91 11.39
N ARG A 147 13.68 21.01 11.15
CA ARG A 147 14.76 21.08 10.16
C ARG A 147 15.89 20.10 10.51
N GLU A 148 16.38 20.16 11.74
CA GLU A 148 17.44 19.29 12.24
C GLU A 148 17.03 17.81 12.14
N THR A 149 15.85 17.47 12.65
CA THR A 149 15.34 16.09 12.59
C THR A 149 15.26 15.55 11.15
N LEU A 150 14.77 16.37 10.19
CA LEU A 150 14.71 15.95 8.78
C LEU A 150 16.09 15.78 8.16
N LEU A 151 17.02 16.68 8.46
CA LEU A 151 18.40 16.62 7.94
C LEU A 151 19.15 15.39 8.47
N GLU A 152 18.99 15.08 9.76
CA GLU A 152 19.61 13.92 10.41
C GLU A 152 19.01 12.58 10.00
N ASN A 153 17.75 12.56 9.58
CA ASN A 153 17.02 11.32 9.28
C ASN A 153 16.62 11.19 7.79
N LYS A 154 17.33 11.86 6.88
CA LYS A 154 17.09 11.75 5.43
C LYS A 154 17.10 10.31 4.96
N ASP A 155 18.10 9.54 5.36
CA ASP A 155 18.25 8.15 4.95
C ASP A 155 17.10 7.28 5.44
N LYS A 156 16.61 7.52 6.67
CA LYS A 156 15.43 6.81 7.19
C LYS A 156 14.18 7.11 6.36
N ALA A 157 13.97 8.37 5.97
CA ALA A 157 12.83 8.73 5.11
C ALA A 157 12.92 8.06 3.74
N VAL A 158 14.11 8.00 3.13
CA VAL A 158 14.35 7.33 1.85
C VAL A 158 14.14 5.82 1.95
N ILE A 159 14.65 5.19 3.02
CA ILE A 159 14.44 3.76 3.27
C ILE A 159 12.94 3.50 3.51
N SER A 160 12.28 4.31 4.33
CA SER A 160 10.84 4.19 4.58
C SER A 160 10.03 4.29 3.29
N LYS A 161 10.38 5.22 2.38
CA LYS A 161 9.71 5.31 1.08
C LYS A 161 9.85 4.02 0.28
N LYS A 162 11.04 3.41 0.28
CA LYS A 162 11.25 2.12 -0.41
C LYS A 162 10.42 0.99 0.22
N LEU A 163 10.28 0.98 1.55
CA LEU A 163 9.54 -0.04 2.27
C LEU A 163 8.02 0.06 2.06
N VAL A 164 7.47 1.28 2.03
CA VAL A 164 6.01 1.48 1.85
C VAL A 164 5.57 1.48 0.39
N THR A 165 6.49 1.59 -0.56
CA THR A 165 6.14 1.58 -1.98
C THR A 165 5.97 0.15 -2.46
N LEU A 166 4.75 -0.20 -2.87
CA LEU A 166 4.45 -1.50 -3.43
C LEU A 166 5.18 -1.71 -4.76
N LYS A 167 5.78 -2.87 -4.94
CA LYS A 167 6.35 -3.28 -6.23
C LYS A 167 5.22 -3.55 -7.23
N ASN A 168 5.38 -3.07 -8.44
CA ASN A 168 4.41 -3.24 -9.51
C ASN A 168 5.04 -3.86 -10.76
N ASP A 169 6.13 -4.57 -10.58
CA ASP A 169 6.96 -5.21 -11.60
C ASP A 169 7.31 -6.66 -11.24
N ALA A 170 6.54 -7.29 -10.36
CA ALA A 170 6.68 -8.69 -10.06
C ALA A 170 6.50 -9.55 -11.33
N PRO A 171 7.22 -10.67 -11.46
CA PRO A 171 7.01 -11.59 -12.58
C PRO A 171 5.56 -12.03 -12.67
N ILE A 172 4.94 -11.86 -13.84
CA ILE A 172 3.57 -12.35 -14.10
C ILE A 172 3.64 -13.86 -14.32
N ILE A 173 3.09 -14.62 -13.38
CA ILE A 173 3.07 -16.08 -13.40
C ILE A 173 1.76 -16.67 -13.94
N ARG A 174 0.75 -15.82 -14.15
CA ARG A 174 -0.55 -16.20 -14.67
C ARG A 174 -1.10 -15.09 -15.55
N ASP A 175 -1.53 -15.40 -16.75
CA ASP A 175 -2.13 -14.43 -17.66
C ASP A 175 -3.54 -14.01 -17.21
N LEU A 176 -3.95 -12.78 -17.58
CA LEU A 176 -5.26 -12.23 -17.17
C LEU A 176 -6.44 -13.08 -17.66
N GLU A 177 -6.31 -13.75 -18.79
CA GLU A 177 -7.34 -14.66 -19.32
C GLU A 177 -7.60 -15.87 -18.41
N GLU A 178 -6.59 -16.29 -17.66
CA GLU A 178 -6.69 -17.39 -16.71
C GLU A 178 -7.48 -17.04 -15.42
N PHE A 179 -7.73 -15.73 -15.19
CA PHE A 179 -8.54 -15.26 -14.07
C PHE A 179 -10.04 -15.25 -14.35
N LYS A 180 -10.49 -15.69 -15.53
CA LYS A 180 -11.90 -15.84 -15.80
C LYS A 180 -12.51 -16.83 -14.82
N LEU A 181 -13.56 -16.40 -14.14
CA LEU A 181 -14.32 -17.29 -13.25
C LEU A 181 -14.90 -18.45 -14.07
N LYS A 182 -14.73 -19.66 -13.58
CA LYS A 182 -15.32 -20.87 -14.11
C LYS A 182 -16.57 -21.22 -13.29
N GLU A 183 -17.49 -21.95 -13.89
CA GLU A 183 -18.60 -22.52 -13.12
C GLU A 183 -18.06 -23.44 -12.04
N ILE A 184 -18.74 -23.44 -10.89
CA ILE A 184 -18.41 -24.36 -9.79
C ILE A 184 -18.90 -25.73 -10.19
N ASP A 185 -18.03 -26.73 -10.17
CA ASP A 185 -18.41 -28.11 -10.34
C ASP A 185 -19.34 -28.51 -9.18
N LYS A 186 -20.59 -28.93 -9.52
CA LYS A 186 -21.60 -29.32 -8.55
C LYS A 186 -21.42 -30.76 -8.12
#